data_40096b789291fc7ba165fd54bd507ae6
#
_entry.id   40096b789291fc7ba165fd54bd507ae6
#
_cell.length_a   1.000
_cell.length_b   1.000
_cell.length_c   1.000
_cell.angle_alpha   90.00
_cell.angle_beta   90.00
_cell.angle_gamma   90.00
#
_symmetry.space_group_name_H-M   'P 1'
#
loop_
_entity.id
_entity.type
_entity.pdbx_description
1 polymer ?
#
loop_
_entity_poly.entity_id
_entity_poly.type
_entity_poly.pdbx_seq_one_letter_code
_entity_poly.pdbx_strand_id
1 'polypeptide(L)'
;IAVRVNPFRTEEYERDMAFVRDMADVIDVVMLAKAGEAYGAAEVRDLSNLLTGWNDKLTIQPIIEHPKSLKIAHELLQYSTVKHVVFGIHDFSKAMGIHITPENWTEELKYYMNQLMFEARIAGKGVIGGVETLIGSSSMPEKFLEPHDVRRWLDLHGDEECRTVYKHACQ
;
A
#
# COMPACT_ATOMS: atom_id res chain seq x y z
N ILE A 1 -11.09 6.71 -7.46
CA ILE A 1 -11.50 6.20 -6.12
C ILE A 1 -10.75 4.90 -5.83
N ALA A 2 -10.13 4.79 -4.65
CA ALA A 2 -9.50 3.57 -4.17
C ALA A 2 -10.36 2.89 -3.10
N VAL A 3 -10.53 1.58 -3.21
CA VAL A 3 -11.31 0.77 -2.26
C VAL A 3 -10.43 -0.36 -1.74
N ARG A 4 -10.33 -0.51 -0.42
CA ARG A 4 -9.64 -1.64 0.18
C ARG A 4 -10.60 -2.82 0.34
N VAL A 5 -10.18 -3.97 -0.14
CA VAL A 5 -10.89 -5.23 0.02
C VAL A 5 -10.18 -6.13 1.05
N ASN A 6 -10.94 -6.99 1.68
CA ASN A 6 -10.47 -7.96 2.66
C ASN A 6 -9.55 -9.01 2.02
N PRO A 7 -8.85 -9.83 2.84
CA PRO A 7 -7.94 -10.84 2.31
C PRO A 7 -8.62 -11.82 1.37
N PHE A 8 -7.93 -12.21 0.33
CA PHE A 8 -8.40 -13.07 -0.76
C PHE A 8 -9.10 -14.34 -0.25
N ARG A 9 -10.26 -14.66 -0.83
CA ARG A 9 -11.10 -15.83 -0.52
C ARG A 9 -11.63 -15.90 0.91
N THR A 10 -11.73 -14.78 1.62
CA THR A 10 -12.55 -14.70 2.84
C THR A 10 -14.01 -14.41 2.47
N GLU A 11 -14.93 -14.63 3.39
CA GLU A 11 -16.36 -14.31 3.17
C GLU A 11 -16.54 -12.80 2.97
N GLU A 12 -15.78 -11.99 3.70
CA GLU A 12 -15.75 -10.53 3.55
C GLU A 12 -15.21 -10.11 2.18
N TYR A 13 -14.17 -10.78 1.67
CA TYR A 13 -13.65 -10.54 0.34
C TYR A 13 -14.73 -10.75 -0.73
N GLU A 14 -15.50 -11.82 -0.65
CA GLU A 14 -16.55 -12.08 -1.65
C GLU A 14 -17.63 -10.99 -1.65
N ARG A 15 -17.98 -10.45 -0.48
CA ARG A 15 -18.90 -9.32 -0.35
C ARG A 15 -18.31 -8.03 -0.92
N ASP A 16 -17.04 -7.76 -0.62
CA ASP A 16 -16.32 -6.59 -1.14
C ASP A 16 -16.24 -6.67 -2.67
N MET A 17 -15.96 -7.85 -3.23
CA MET A 17 -15.83 -8.02 -4.68
C MET A 17 -17.18 -7.88 -5.41
N ALA A 18 -18.28 -8.26 -4.77
CA ALA A 18 -19.60 -7.96 -5.31
C ALA A 18 -19.83 -6.45 -5.42
N PHE A 19 -19.47 -5.69 -4.37
CA PHE A 19 -19.54 -4.23 -4.40
C PHE A 19 -18.60 -3.62 -5.46
N VAL A 20 -17.35 -4.09 -5.55
CA VAL A 20 -16.39 -3.62 -6.56
C VAL A 20 -16.92 -3.84 -7.98
N ARG A 21 -17.53 -4.99 -8.24
CA ARG A 21 -18.14 -5.29 -9.54
C ARG A 21 -19.26 -4.31 -9.87
N ASP A 22 -20.17 -4.08 -8.92
CA ASP A 22 -21.31 -3.21 -9.11
C ASP A 22 -20.91 -1.72 -9.29
N MET A 23 -19.71 -1.37 -8.81
CA MET A 23 -19.13 -0.02 -8.87
C MET A 23 -17.91 0.08 -9.79
N ALA A 24 -17.71 -0.89 -10.69
CA ALA A 24 -16.50 -1.00 -11.50
C ALA A 24 -16.22 0.20 -12.43
N ASP A 25 -17.26 0.97 -12.79
CA ASP A 25 -17.13 2.19 -13.61
C ASP A 25 -16.70 3.42 -12.78
N VAL A 26 -16.74 3.34 -11.45
CA VAL A 26 -16.46 4.46 -10.52
C VAL A 26 -15.16 4.25 -9.74
N ILE A 27 -14.80 2.98 -9.50
CA ILE A 27 -13.58 2.61 -8.79
C ILE A 27 -12.41 2.62 -9.77
N ASP A 28 -11.27 3.17 -9.35
CA ASP A 28 -10.01 3.16 -10.12
C ASP A 28 -9.04 2.10 -9.59
N VAL A 29 -9.06 1.87 -8.27
CA VAL A 29 -8.05 1.07 -7.58
C VAL A 29 -8.67 0.13 -6.57
N VAL A 30 -8.31 -1.14 -6.64
CA VAL A 30 -8.63 -2.15 -5.64
C VAL A 30 -7.38 -2.45 -4.80
N MET A 31 -7.43 -2.12 -3.52
CA MET A 31 -6.34 -2.37 -2.57
C MET A 31 -6.57 -3.74 -1.92
N LEU A 32 -5.73 -4.72 -2.23
CA LEU A 32 -5.84 -6.07 -1.69
C LEU A 32 -5.09 -6.18 -0.36
N ALA A 33 -5.83 -6.34 0.75
CA ALA A 33 -5.23 -6.59 2.05
C ALA A 33 -4.53 -7.94 2.10
N LYS A 34 -3.42 -8.04 2.83
CA LYS A 34 -2.63 -9.27 3.07
C LYS A 34 -2.25 -10.02 1.80
N ALA A 35 -1.99 -9.28 0.73
CA ALA A 35 -1.67 -9.83 -0.57
C ALA A 35 -0.48 -10.81 -0.51
N GLY A 36 -0.66 -12.00 -1.06
CA GLY A 36 0.38 -13.04 -1.13
C GLY A 36 0.60 -13.83 0.17
N GLU A 37 -0.21 -13.59 1.22
CA GLU A 37 0.00 -14.24 2.51
C GLU A 37 -0.49 -15.70 2.52
N ALA A 38 -1.67 -15.95 1.98
CA ALA A 38 -2.31 -17.25 2.04
C ALA A 38 -2.11 -18.12 0.79
N TYR A 39 -2.21 -17.52 -0.39
CA TYR A 39 -2.19 -18.24 -1.68
C TYR A 39 -1.08 -17.76 -2.63
N GLY A 40 -0.17 -16.92 -2.13
CA GLY A 40 0.95 -16.42 -2.92
C GLY A 40 0.52 -15.53 -4.08
N ALA A 41 1.28 -15.59 -5.18
CA ALA A 41 1.02 -14.76 -6.36
C ALA A 41 -0.31 -15.08 -7.06
N ALA A 42 -0.91 -16.24 -6.79
CA ALA A 42 -2.22 -16.59 -7.33
C ALA A 42 -3.31 -15.59 -6.95
N GLU A 43 -3.21 -14.96 -5.77
CA GLU A 43 -4.18 -13.96 -5.31
C GLU A 43 -4.25 -12.76 -6.27
N VAL A 44 -3.09 -12.19 -6.62
CA VAL A 44 -3.02 -11.04 -7.53
C VAL A 44 -3.36 -11.45 -8.96
N ARG A 45 -2.94 -12.64 -9.38
CA ARG A 45 -3.29 -13.17 -10.71
C ARG A 45 -4.79 -13.32 -10.90
N ASP A 46 -5.45 -13.98 -9.95
CA ASP A 46 -6.88 -14.28 -10.04
C ASP A 46 -7.69 -12.99 -9.94
N LEU A 47 -7.31 -12.07 -9.04
CA LEU A 47 -7.91 -10.75 -8.95
C LEU A 47 -7.68 -9.94 -10.24
N SER A 48 -6.48 -9.97 -10.82
CA SER A 48 -6.17 -9.29 -12.07
C SER A 48 -7.09 -9.74 -13.21
N ASN A 49 -7.26 -11.05 -13.36
CA ASN A 49 -8.15 -11.63 -14.38
C ASN A 49 -9.60 -11.21 -14.17
N LEU A 50 -10.05 -11.20 -12.91
CA LEU A 50 -11.42 -10.83 -12.56
C LEU A 50 -11.70 -9.36 -12.86
N LEU A 51 -10.82 -8.45 -12.43
CA LEU A 51 -10.98 -7.01 -12.64
C LEU A 51 -10.92 -6.64 -14.12
N THR A 52 -9.99 -7.22 -14.88
CA THR A 52 -9.89 -7.00 -16.33
C THR A 52 -11.16 -7.43 -17.06
N GLY A 53 -11.84 -8.46 -16.57
CA GLY A 53 -13.13 -8.92 -17.10
C GLY A 53 -14.29 -7.96 -16.81
N TRP A 54 -14.18 -7.12 -15.79
CA TRP A 54 -15.22 -6.12 -15.45
C TRP A 54 -14.94 -4.75 -16.07
N ASN A 55 -13.72 -4.24 -15.89
CA ASN A 55 -13.26 -2.98 -16.44
C ASN A 55 -11.73 -3.00 -16.51
N ASP A 56 -11.16 -2.88 -17.70
CA ASP A 56 -9.72 -2.95 -17.96
C ASP A 56 -8.92 -1.75 -17.41
N LYS A 57 -9.61 -0.69 -16.95
CA LYS A 57 -8.99 0.45 -16.27
C LYS A 57 -8.74 0.22 -14.79
N LEU A 58 -9.42 -0.78 -14.18
CA LEU A 58 -9.21 -1.12 -12.77
C LEU A 58 -7.77 -1.55 -12.54
N THR A 59 -7.19 -1.04 -11.48
CA THR A 59 -5.83 -1.37 -11.05
C THR A 59 -5.82 -2.01 -9.67
N ILE A 60 -4.75 -2.75 -9.38
CA ILE A 60 -4.55 -3.42 -8.09
C ILE A 60 -3.42 -2.72 -7.33
N GLN A 61 -3.64 -2.49 -6.05
CA GLN A 61 -2.60 -2.13 -5.08
C GLN A 61 -2.49 -3.24 -4.03
N PRO A 62 -1.56 -4.20 -4.18
CA PRO A 62 -1.33 -5.20 -3.15
C PRO A 62 -0.73 -4.54 -1.91
N ILE A 63 -1.22 -4.91 -0.73
CA ILE A 63 -0.68 -4.46 0.56
C ILE A 63 0.23 -5.57 1.11
N ILE A 64 1.52 -5.28 1.22
CA ILE A 64 2.53 -6.19 1.75
C ILE A 64 2.59 -6.00 3.27
N GLU A 65 1.97 -6.92 3.98
CA GLU A 65 1.75 -6.87 5.43
C GLU A 65 2.41 -8.05 6.18
N HIS A 66 3.13 -8.92 5.44
CA HIS A 66 3.77 -10.11 6.00
C HIS A 66 5.10 -10.42 5.31
N PRO A 67 6.12 -10.95 6.02
CA PRO A 67 7.40 -11.32 5.42
C PRO A 67 7.30 -12.31 4.25
N LYS A 68 6.33 -13.24 4.28
CA LYS A 68 6.07 -14.17 3.16
C LYS A 68 5.71 -13.41 1.89
N SER A 69 4.87 -12.39 2.00
CA SER A 69 4.46 -11.55 0.87
C SER A 69 5.64 -10.76 0.32
N LEU A 70 6.49 -10.22 1.20
CA LEU A 70 7.70 -9.52 0.78
C LEU A 70 8.66 -10.45 0.01
N LYS A 71 8.80 -11.70 0.46
CA LYS A 71 9.67 -12.69 -0.20
C LYS A 71 9.29 -12.98 -1.64
N ILE A 72 8.01 -12.86 -1.98
CA ILE A 72 7.46 -13.09 -3.33
C ILE A 72 7.01 -11.80 -4.00
N ALA A 73 7.48 -10.64 -3.54
CA ALA A 73 7.05 -9.35 -4.06
C ALA A 73 7.23 -9.23 -5.58
N HIS A 74 8.36 -9.73 -6.12
CA HIS A 74 8.61 -9.73 -7.56
C HIS A 74 7.51 -10.47 -8.35
N GLU A 75 6.97 -11.57 -7.80
CA GLU A 75 5.87 -12.33 -8.44
C GLU A 75 4.55 -11.56 -8.38
N LEU A 76 4.28 -10.88 -7.26
CA LEU A 76 3.06 -10.08 -7.09
C LEU A 76 3.05 -8.85 -8.00
N LEU A 77 4.23 -8.27 -8.27
CA LEU A 77 4.37 -7.01 -8.97
C LEU A 77 4.48 -7.14 -10.51
N GLN A 78 4.60 -8.35 -11.05
CA GLN A 78 4.75 -8.55 -12.50
C GLN A 78 3.48 -8.26 -13.32
N TYR A 79 2.32 -8.24 -12.69
CA TYR A 79 1.04 -8.06 -13.39
C TYR A 79 0.84 -6.61 -13.84
N SER A 80 0.35 -6.44 -15.07
CA SER A 80 0.13 -5.11 -15.67
C SER A 80 -0.92 -4.28 -14.94
N THR A 81 -1.88 -4.93 -14.30
CA THR A 81 -2.90 -4.29 -13.46
C THR A 81 -2.36 -3.71 -12.17
N VAL A 82 -1.21 -4.20 -11.67
CA VAL A 82 -0.54 -3.61 -10.52
C VAL A 82 0.22 -2.37 -10.97
N LYS A 83 -0.08 -1.21 -10.39
CA LYS A 83 0.63 0.06 -10.63
C LYS A 83 1.46 0.49 -9.44
N HIS A 84 0.96 0.27 -8.26
CA HIS A 84 1.60 0.61 -6.98
C HIS A 84 1.50 -0.56 -6.03
N VAL A 85 2.40 -0.58 -5.05
CA VAL A 85 2.36 -1.51 -3.92
C VAL A 85 2.38 -0.72 -2.62
N VAL A 86 1.67 -1.19 -1.62
CA VAL A 86 1.60 -0.57 -0.29
C VAL A 86 2.40 -1.41 0.70
N PHE A 87 3.20 -0.77 1.54
CA PHE A 87 3.84 -1.43 2.68
C PHE A 87 2.98 -1.26 3.93
N GLY A 88 2.37 -2.35 4.38
CA GLY A 88 1.51 -2.38 5.58
C GLY A 88 2.33 -2.53 6.85
N ILE A 89 2.92 -1.43 7.32
CA ILE A 89 3.95 -1.38 8.36
C ILE A 89 3.53 -2.05 9.67
N HIS A 90 2.28 -1.88 10.11
CA HIS A 90 1.82 -2.36 11.42
C HIS A 90 1.69 -3.88 11.48
N ASP A 91 1.00 -4.48 10.51
CA ASP A 91 0.85 -5.93 10.46
C ASP A 91 2.17 -6.60 10.09
N PHE A 92 2.99 -5.96 9.23
CA PHE A 92 4.33 -6.45 8.90
C PHE A 92 5.23 -6.50 10.13
N SER A 93 5.29 -5.43 10.93
CA SER A 93 6.11 -5.38 12.14
C SER A 93 5.64 -6.39 13.18
N LYS A 94 4.31 -6.54 13.34
CA LYS A 94 3.73 -7.56 14.21
C LYS A 94 4.12 -8.98 13.77
N ALA A 95 4.07 -9.26 12.47
CA ALA A 95 4.48 -10.56 11.92
C ALA A 95 5.98 -10.84 12.09
N MET A 96 6.81 -9.79 12.12
CA MET A 96 8.25 -9.87 12.36
C MET A 96 8.63 -9.89 13.85
N GLY A 97 7.68 -9.67 14.76
CA GLY A 97 7.98 -9.49 16.19
C GLY A 97 8.68 -8.17 16.51
N ILE A 98 8.60 -7.18 15.61
CA ILE A 98 9.19 -5.85 15.79
C ILE A 98 8.20 -4.99 16.56
N HIS A 99 8.63 -4.48 17.71
CA HIS A 99 7.82 -3.53 18.46
C HIS A 99 8.10 -2.12 17.95
N ILE A 100 7.07 -1.52 17.33
CA ILE A 100 7.16 -0.16 16.83
C ILE A 100 6.91 0.81 17.98
N THR A 101 7.87 1.71 18.20
CA THR A 101 7.69 2.89 19.06
C THR A 101 7.91 4.14 18.22
N PRO A 102 7.45 5.32 18.67
CA PRO A 102 7.70 6.57 17.97
C PRO A 102 9.19 6.85 17.70
N GLU A 103 10.07 6.31 18.55
CA GLU A 103 11.52 6.55 18.46
C GLU A 103 12.24 5.57 17.53
N ASN A 104 11.74 4.31 17.36
CA ASN A 104 12.49 3.25 16.68
C ASN A 104 11.83 2.69 15.41
N TRP A 105 10.60 3.13 15.10
CA TRP A 105 9.79 2.51 14.05
C TRP A 105 10.46 2.46 12.67
N THR A 106 11.42 3.31 12.43
CA THR A 106 11.99 3.47 11.10
C THR A 106 13.21 2.59 10.82
N GLU A 107 14.09 2.35 11.81
CA GLU A 107 15.40 1.75 11.50
C GLU A 107 15.30 0.28 11.12
N GLU A 108 14.60 -0.53 11.89
CA GLU A 108 14.45 -1.96 11.61
C GLU A 108 13.58 -2.22 10.37
N LEU A 109 12.58 -1.38 10.15
CA LEU A 109 11.66 -1.53 9.02
C LEU A 109 12.18 -0.94 7.73
N LYS A 110 13.08 0.04 7.77
CA LYS A 110 13.72 0.63 6.57
C LYS A 110 14.34 -0.43 5.65
N TYR A 111 14.96 -1.45 6.22
CA TYR A 111 15.55 -2.52 5.42
C TYR A 111 14.48 -3.21 4.55
N TYR A 112 13.35 -3.59 5.15
CA TYR A 112 12.27 -4.29 4.44
C TYR A 112 11.52 -3.38 3.48
N MET A 113 11.33 -2.12 3.84
CA MET A 113 10.77 -1.11 2.95
C MET A 113 11.67 -0.89 1.72
N ASN A 114 12.99 -0.83 1.91
CA ASN A 114 13.95 -0.70 0.83
C ASN A 114 13.96 -1.94 -0.07
N GLN A 115 13.82 -3.15 0.48
CA GLN A 115 13.65 -4.36 -0.32
C GLN A 115 12.40 -4.28 -1.20
N LEU A 116 11.26 -3.91 -0.62
CA LEU A 116 10.02 -3.75 -1.40
C LEU A 116 10.17 -2.68 -2.48
N MET A 117 10.82 -1.56 -2.14
CA MET A 117 11.08 -0.48 -3.09
C MET A 117 11.97 -0.94 -4.24
N PHE A 118 13.00 -1.74 -3.96
CA PHE A 118 13.88 -2.31 -4.96
C PHE A 118 13.11 -3.21 -5.94
N GLU A 119 12.31 -4.15 -5.43
CA GLU A 119 11.47 -5.04 -6.24
C GLU A 119 10.46 -4.25 -7.09
N ALA A 120 9.82 -3.24 -6.51
CA ALA A 120 8.88 -2.39 -7.21
C ALA A 120 9.55 -1.60 -8.34
N ARG A 121 10.76 -1.07 -8.13
CA ARG A 121 11.51 -0.35 -9.15
C ARG A 121 11.93 -1.25 -10.31
N ILE A 122 12.35 -2.49 -10.04
CA ILE A 122 12.62 -3.49 -11.07
C ILE A 122 11.37 -3.75 -11.91
N ALA A 123 10.21 -3.88 -11.27
CA ALA A 123 8.94 -4.09 -11.94
C ALA A 123 8.35 -2.83 -12.60
N GLY A 124 8.97 -1.66 -12.46
CA GLY A 124 8.46 -0.38 -12.96
C GLY A 124 7.21 0.11 -12.23
N LYS A 125 7.08 -0.21 -10.93
CA LYS A 125 5.93 0.13 -10.08
C LYS A 125 6.25 1.20 -9.05
N GLY A 126 5.21 1.91 -8.59
CA GLY A 126 5.31 2.84 -7.46
C GLY A 126 5.20 2.13 -6.11
N VAL A 127 5.74 2.76 -5.06
CA VAL A 127 5.59 2.28 -3.67
C VAL A 127 4.90 3.36 -2.85
N ILE A 128 3.93 2.95 -2.07
CA ILE A 128 3.25 3.77 -1.08
C ILE A 128 3.71 3.29 0.29
N GLY A 129 4.26 4.21 1.09
CA GLY A 129 4.71 3.92 2.45
C GLY A 129 3.56 3.59 3.40
N GLY A 130 3.92 3.16 4.61
CA GLY A 130 2.94 2.81 5.65
C GLY A 130 2.15 4.04 6.12
N VAL A 131 0.95 3.77 6.61
CA VAL A 131 0.08 4.79 7.20
C VAL A 131 0.60 5.15 8.60
N GLU A 132 0.79 6.43 8.87
CA GLU A 132 1.04 6.94 10.21
C GLU A 132 -0.25 6.83 11.04
N THR A 133 -0.21 6.09 12.15
CA THR A 133 -1.40 5.88 13.01
C THR A 133 -1.48 6.85 14.19
N LEU A 134 -0.52 7.76 14.32
CA LEU A 134 -0.52 8.76 15.40
C LEU A 134 -1.46 9.94 15.14
N ILE A 135 -2.35 9.84 14.16
CA ILE A 135 -3.35 10.86 13.84
C ILE A 135 -4.23 11.09 15.06
N GLY A 136 -4.12 12.28 15.65
CA GLY A 136 -4.97 12.74 16.75
C GLY A 136 -4.50 12.42 18.16
N SER A 137 -3.30 11.88 18.37
CA SER A 137 -2.72 11.84 19.71
C SER A 137 -2.18 13.22 20.06
N SER A 138 -2.69 13.81 21.13
CA SER A 138 -2.16 15.08 21.70
C SER A 138 -0.72 14.98 22.21
N SER A 139 -0.10 13.83 22.06
CA SER A 139 1.25 13.49 22.45
C SER A 139 2.20 13.29 21.25
N MET A 140 1.79 13.65 20.04
CA MET A 140 2.70 13.69 18.90
C MET A 140 3.82 14.68 19.22
N PRO A 141 5.10 14.25 19.33
CA PRO A 141 6.17 15.21 19.44
C PRO A 141 6.15 16.09 18.19
N GLU A 142 6.13 17.41 18.35
CA GLU A 142 6.22 18.39 17.26
C GLU A 142 7.36 18.10 16.26
N LYS A 143 8.34 17.30 16.66
CA LYS A 143 9.48 16.85 15.86
C LYS A 143 9.14 15.97 14.66
N PHE A 144 7.98 15.30 14.61
CA PHE A 144 7.60 14.41 13.51
C PHE A 144 6.84 15.11 12.39
N LEU A 145 6.42 16.34 12.62
CA LEU A 145 5.74 17.19 11.63
C LEU A 145 6.52 18.48 11.39
N GLU A 146 7.84 18.41 11.38
CA GLU A 146 8.58 19.55 10.86
C GLU A 146 8.16 19.74 9.40
N PRO A 147 7.43 20.82 9.08
CA PRO A 147 6.91 21.05 7.72
C PRO A 147 7.98 21.02 6.65
N HIS A 148 9.25 21.24 7.05
CA HIS A 148 10.39 21.20 6.14
C HIS A 148 10.76 19.79 5.69
N ASP A 149 10.56 18.74 6.49
CA ASP A 149 10.89 17.37 6.09
C ASP A 149 9.89 16.81 5.08
N VAL A 150 8.60 17.09 5.30
CA VAL A 150 7.55 16.76 4.33
C VAL A 150 7.72 17.62 3.07
N ARG A 151 8.03 18.91 3.23
CA ARG A 151 8.29 19.80 2.11
C ARG A 151 9.51 19.35 1.31
N ARG A 152 10.61 18.99 1.98
CA ARG A 152 11.82 18.49 1.34
C ARG A 152 11.56 17.19 0.58
N TRP A 153 10.75 16.29 1.14
CA TRP A 153 10.35 15.07 0.47
C TRP A 153 9.51 15.35 -0.78
N LEU A 154 8.54 16.24 -0.69
CA LEU A 154 7.70 16.69 -1.80
C LEU A 154 8.52 17.41 -2.87
N ASP A 155 9.52 18.20 -2.49
CA ASP A 155 10.41 18.89 -3.43
C ASP A 155 11.28 17.90 -4.22
N LEU A 156 11.64 16.77 -3.60
CA LEU A 156 12.47 15.73 -4.23
C LEU A 156 11.64 14.72 -5.05
N HIS A 157 10.41 14.44 -4.66
CA HIS A 157 9.64 13.29 -5.15
C HIS A 157 8.19 13.62 -5.55
N GLY A 158 7.66 14.77 -5.13
CA GLY A 158 6.27 15.16 -5.37
C GLY A 158 6.09 15.83 -6.73
N ASP A 159 5.03 15.44 -7.45
CA ASP A 159 4.52 16.23 -8.56
C ASP A 159 3.75 17.48 -8.06
N GLU A 160 3.31 18.31 -8.98
CA GLU A 160 2.64 19.57 -8.65
C GLU A 160 1.29 19.37 -7.97
N GLU A 161 0.61 18.26 -8.24
CA GLU A 161 -0.67 17.88 -7.66
C GLU A 161 -0.51 17.48 -6.18
N CYS A 162 0.48 16.66 -5.85
CA CYS A 162 0.84 16.31 -4.48
C CYS A 162 1.22 17.53 -3.64
N ARG A 163 1.99 18.48 -4.21
CA ARG A 163 2.36 19.74 -3.56
C ARG A 163 1.15 20.63 -3.25
N THR A 164 0.17 20.62 -4.14
CA THR A 164 -1.08 21.39 -4.00
C THR A 164 -1.96 20.83 -2.89
N VAL A 165 -2.15 19.51 -2.85
CA VAL A 165 -2.90 18.82 -1.80
C VAL A 165 -2.29 19.09 -0.42
N TYR A 166 -0.96 19.01 -0.31
CA TYR A 166 -0.26 19.30 0.96
C TYR A 166 -0.48 20.74 1.43
N LYS A 167 -0.41 21.73 0.53
CA LYS A 167 -0.65 23.14 0.87
C LYS A 167 -2.05 23.38 1.43
N HIS A 168 -3.05 22.66 0.95
CA HIS A 168 -4.43 22.80 1.44
C HIS A 168 -4.66 22.04 2.77
N ALA A 169 -3.92 20.97 3.02
CA ALA A 169 -4.02 20.21 4.26
C ALA A 169 -3.35 20.89 5.47
N CYS A 170 -2.43 21.83 5.23
CA CYS A 170 -1.71 22.58 6.27
C CYS A 170 -2.25 23.98 6.53
N GLN A 171 -3.36 24.40 5.91
CA GLN A 171 -4.13 25.60 6.19
C GLN A 171 -5.30 25.31 7.11
#